data_96d072a0edc694864391610f7341f70d
#
_entry.id   96d072a0edc694864391610f7341f70d
#
_cell.length_a   1.000
_cell.length_b   1.000
_cell.length_c   1.000
_cell.angle_alpha   90.00
_cell.angle_beta   90.00
_cell.angle_gamma   90.00
#
_symmetry.space_group_name_H-M   'P 1'
#
loop_
_entity.id
_entity.type
_entity.pdbx_description
1 polymer ?
#
loop_
_entity_poly.entity_id
_entity_poly.type
_entity_poly.pdbx_seq_one_letter_code
_entity_poly.pdbx_strand_id
1 'polypeptide(L)'
;MNKLESACYLAEGDEAPFDKLHEECGVFGIYRADSANKSVVAETYHALYALQHRGQESCGIVVNDDGVMKAHKDNGLVTEVFTRDALSKIHEGTMAVGHCRYGTTGMHSRSNAQPLLINHQKGAMALAHNGNLTNAAELREQLEKNGAIFHCTSDTEVIAYIITQERLKCGSIEQAVLNAMQVIKGAYSLVVMSPTKLIACRDPHGFRPLCMGRIGDDVVFASESCALDAIGATFVRDIEAGEVVVVNEEGIHSYKMPGACHLSLIHISEPTRPY
;
A
#
# COMPACT_ATOMS: atom_id res chain seq x y z
N MET A 1 -12.57 3.54 -54.40
CA MET A 1 -11.42 4.35 -54.02
C MET A 1 -11.38 4.49 -52.54
N ASN A 2 -10.33 4.03 -51.98
CA ASN A 2 -10.08 3.60 -50.62
C ASN A 2 -10.27 4.66 -49.53
N LYS A 3 -11.07 4.32 -48.52
CA LYS A 3 -11.12 4.95 -47.22
C LYS A 3 -10.25 4.17 -46.20
N LEU A 4 -8.98 4.01 -46.47
CA LEU A 4 -8.06 3.22 -45.62
C LEU A 4 -6.68 3.90 -45.44
N GLU A 5 -6.56 5.21 -45.65
CA GLU A 5 -5.28 5.92 -45.47
C GLU A 5 -5.41 7.19 -44.60
N SER A 6 -6.11 7.12 -43.47
CA SER A 6 -6.10 8.23 -42.51
C SER A 6 -5.94 7.78 -41.04
N ALA A 7 -5.15 6.77 -40.86
CA ALA A 7 -4.79 6.33 -39.48
C ALA A 7 -3.29 6.07 -39.45
N CYS A 8 -2.48 7.11 -39.34
CA CYS A 8 -1.13 7.14 -38.75
C CYS A 8 -0.44 8.47 -39.01
N TYR A 9 -0.95 9.55 -38.47
CA TYR A 9 -0.13 10.71 -38.15
C TYR A 9 -0.34 11.03 -36.69
N LEU A 10 0.39 10.28 -35.84
CA LEU A 10 0.69 10.78 -34.50
C LEU A 10 1.65 11.96 -34.73
N ALA A 11 1.27 13.13 -34.25
CA ALA A 11 2.16 14.28 -34.23
C ALA A 11 3.41 13.88 -33.44
N GLU A 12 4.59 14.29 -33.91
CA GLU A 12 5.84 14.12 -33.19
C GLU A 12 5.71 14.79 -31.82
N GLY A 13 5.55 13.98 -30.76
CA GLY A 13 5.34 14.44 -29.37
C GLY A 13 4.23 13.73 -28.60
N ASP A 14 3.28 13.07 -29.24
CA ASP A 14 2.27 12.25 -28.56
C ASP A 14 2.81 10.82 -28.39
N GLU A 15 3.47 10.58 -27.26
CA GLU A 15 3.82 9.23 -26.86
C GLU A 15 2.52 8.43 -26.69
N ALA A 16 2.41 7.29 -27.36
CA ALA A 16 1.25 6.40 -27.26
C ALA A 16 1.02 6.06 -25.78
N PRO A 17 -0.22 6.20 -25.27
CA PRO A 17 -0.51 6.03 -23.84
C PRO A 17 -0.20 4.64 -23.28
N PHE A 18 0.24 3.69 -24.12
CA PHE A 18 0.55 2.30 -23.73
C PHE A 18 2.02 1.92 -23.92
N ASP A 19 2.93 2.83 -24.27
CA ASP A 19 4.30 2.49 -24.66
C ASP A 19 5.34 2.73 -23.56
N LYS A 20 4.93 3.17 -22.37
CA LYS A 20 5.80 3.28 -21.18
C LYS A 20 5.39 2.28 -20.12
N LEU A 21 6.37 1.56 -19.60
CA LEU A 21 6.22 0.86 -18.31
C LEU A 21 5.80 1.91 -17.28
N HIS A 22 4.53 1.84 -16.83
CA HIS A 22 4.05 2.72 -15.79
C HIS A 22 4.65 2.25 -14.46
N GLU A 23 5.41 3.14 -13.85
CA GLU A 23 5.89 2.96 -12.47
C GLU A 23 4.68 2.92 -11.53
N GLU A 24 4.85 2.21 -10.42
CA GLU A 24 3.76 1.99 -9.47
C GLU A 24 4.28 2.21 -8.07
N CYS A 25 3.39 2.61 -7.14
CA CYS A 25 3.74 2.84 -5.75
C CYS A 25 4.45 1.64 -5.10
N GLY A 26 5.32 1.91 -4.12
CA GLY A 26 5.95 0.91 -3.27
C GLY A 26 5.40 0.99 -1.84
N VAL A 27 4.99 -0.16 -1.28
CA VAL A 27 4.59 -0.28 0.13
C VAL A 27 5.58 -1.15 0.88
N PHE A 28 5.77 -0.80 2.15
CA PHE A 28 6.60 -1.55 3.09
C PHE A 28 5.96 -1.55 4.48
N GLY A 29 6.15 -2.64 5.24
CA GLY A 29 5.76 -2.74 6.63
C GLY A 29 6.69 -3.65 7.40
N ILE A 30 6.98 -3.32 8.67
CA ILE A 30 7.81 -4.11 9.57
C ILE A 30 7.15 -4.23 10.94
N TYR A 31 7.18 -5.43 11.50
CA TYR A 31 6.76 -5.75 12.86
C TYR A 31 7.92 -6.43 13.60
N ARG A 32 8.39 -5.81 14.70
CA ARG A 32 9.38 -6.38 15.60
C ARG A 32 8.72 -7.35 16.58
N ALA A 33 9.20 -8.56 16.61
CA ALA A 33 8.75 -9.56 17.58
C ALA A 33 9.27 -9.26 19.00
N ASP A 34 10.50 -8.72 19.08
CA ASP A 34 11.08 -8.26 20.34
C ASP A 34 10.71 -6.80 20.62
N SER A 35 9.79 -6.57 21.55
CA SER A 35 9.36 -5.23 21.96
C SER A 35 10.46 -4.39 22.62
N ALA A 36 11.54 -5.00 23.09
CA ALA A 36 12.69 -4.29 23.63
C ALA A 36 13.57 -3.68 22.53
N ASN A 37 13.53 -4.25 21.32
CA ASN A 37 14.22 -3.71 20.15
C ASN A 37 13.30 -2.78 19.36
N LYS A 38 13.42 -1.47 19.58
CA LYS A 38 12.59 -0.45 18.94
C LYS A 38 13.21 0.17 17.67
N SER A 39 14.13 -0.53 17.02
CA SER A 39 14.78 -0.01 15.80
C SER A 39 14.06 -0.51 14.54
N VAL A 40 13.22 0.35 13.93
CA VAL A 40 12.50 0.06 12.67
C VAL A 40 12.69 1.13 11.61
N VAL A 41 13.22 2.30 11.97
CA VAL A 41 13.32 3.45 11.06
C VAL A 41 14.36 3.19 9.97
N ALA A 42 15.52 2.67 10.33
CA ALA A 42 16.62 2.43 9.39
C ALA A 42 16.23 1.38 8.35
N GLU A 43 15.63 0.26 8.75
CA GLU A 43 15.17 -0.77 7.84
C GLU A 43 14.07 -0.24 6.91
N THR A 44 13.12 0.52 7.46
CA THR A 44 12.07 1.13 6.63
C THR A 44 12.65 2.11 5.61
N TYR A 45 13.63 2.94 6.00
CA TYR A 45 14.33 3.83 5.09
C TYR A 45 15.03 3.07 3.96
N HIS A 46 15.81 2.02 4.29
CA HIS A 46 16.54 1.24 3.30
C HIS A 46 15.60 0.46 2.36
N ALA A 47 14.51 -0.07 2.90
CA ALA A 47 13.48 -0.73 2.10
C ALA A 47 12.81 0.23 1.12
N LEU A 48 12.45 1.45 1.56
CA LEU A 48 11.90 2.49 0.68
C LEU A 48 12.90 2.96 -0.36
N TYR A 49 14.18 3.08 0.00
CA TYR A 49 15.23 3.41 -0.95
C TYR A 49 15.36 2.35 -2.06
N ALA A 50 15.26 1.07 -1.71
CA ALA A 50 15.23 -0.02 -2.68
C ALA A 50 13.97 -0.02 -3.55
N LEU A 51 12.83 0.48 -3.03
CA LEU A 51 11.56 0.62 -3.75
C LEU A 51 11.42 1.95 -4.50
N GLN A 52 12.44 2.83 -4.48
CA GLN A 52 12.37 4.17 -5.06
C GLN A 52 12.07 4.17 -6.56
N HIS A 53 12.46 3.12 -7.30
CA HIS A 53 12.14 2.96 -8.71
C HIS A 53 10.64 2.83 -8.97
N ARG A 54 9.85 2.44 -7.98
CA ARG A 54 8.38 2.32 -8.07
C ARG A 54 7.66 3.66 -7.87
N GLY A 55 8.27 4.62 -7.16
CA GLY A 55 7.61 5.89 -6.87
C GLY A 55 8.58 7.00 -6.52
N GLN A 56 8.54 8.11 -7.25
CA GLN A 56 9.50 9.21 -7.15
C GLN A 56 8.84 10.57 -6.82
N GLU A 57 7.53 10.60 -6.61
CA GLU A 57 6.80 11.85 -6.35
C GLU A 57 6.83 12.26 -4.87
N SER A 58 6.57 11.31 -4.01
CA SER A 58 6.57 11.53 -2.56
C SER A 58 6.85 10.24 -1.82
N CYS A 59 7.31 10.35 -0.60
CA CYS A 59 7.50 9.21 0.28
C CYS A 59 7.17 9.56 1.73
N GLY A 60 6.97 8.51 2.55
CA GLY A 60 6.64 8.69 3.95
C GLY A 60 6.87 7.44 4.77
N ILE A 61 7.07 7.66 6.07
CA ILE A 61 7.18 6.63 7.10
C ILE A 61 6.24 7.01 8.25
N VAL A 62 5.49 6.03 8.74
CA VAL A 62 4.78 6.12 10.02
C VAL A 62 5.35 5.05 10.94
N VAL A 63 5.77 5.46 12.13
CA VAL A 63 6.29 4.57 13.17
C VAL A 63 5.31 4.52 14.32
N ASN A 64 5.14 3.33 14.89
CA ASN A 64 4.36 3.08 16.08
C ASN A 64 5.29 2.67 17.24
N ASP A 65 5.23 3.43 18.32
CA ASP A 65 5.85 3.13 19.58
C ASP A 65 4.74 3.00 20.64
N ASP A 66 4.43 1.78 21.02
CA ASP A 66 3.46 1.45 22.06
C ASP A 66 2.10 2.18 21.88
N GLY A 67 1.58 2.16 20.65
CA GLY A 67 0.31 2.79 20.28
C GLY A 67 0.41 4.28 19.93
N VAL A 68 1.56 4.92 20.14
CA VAL A 68 1.80 6.30 19.73
C VAL A 68 2.39 6.30 18.32
N MET A 69 1.59 6.75 17.36
CA MET A 69 2.03 6.81 15.96
C MET A 69 2.54 8.20 15.59
N LYS A 70 3.68 8.25 14.90
CA LYS A 70 4.24 9.47 14.34
C LYS A 70 4.57 9.28 12.87
N ALA A 71 4.26 10.29 12.06
CA ALA A 71 4.47 10.31 10.63
C ALA A 71 5.50 11.38 10.24
N HIS A 72 6.38 11.01 9.31
CA HIS A 72 7.14 11.95 8.50
C HIS A 72 6.96 11.60 7.04
N LYS A 73 6.49 12.56 6.25
CA LYS A 73 6.25 12.40 4.81
C LYS A 73 6.32 13.72 4.08
N ASP A 74 6.84 13.70 2.88
CA ASP A 74 6.92 14.88 2.01
C ASP A 74 7.01 14.48 0.53
N ASN A 75 6.96 15.49 -0.34
CA ASN A 75 7.24 15.34 -1.77
C ASN A 75 8.75 15.26 -1.96
N GLY A 76 9.20 14.40 -2.87
CA GLY A 76 10.60 14.18 -3.22
C GLY A 76 11.04 12.72 -3.07
N LEU A 77 12.30 12.48 -3.39
CA LEU A 77 12.94 11.17 -3.28
C LEU A 77 13.19 10.81 -1.81
N VAL A 78 13.34 9.51 -1.54
CA VAL A 78 13.61 8.99 -0.19
C VAL A 78 14.82 9.69 0.47
N THR A 79 15.90 9.90 -0.29
CA THR A 79 17.10 10.58 0.20
C THR A 79 16.92 12.08 0.45
N GLU A 80 15.95 12.70 -0.21
CA GLU A 80 15.64 14.12 -0.04
C GLU A 80 14.72 14.35 1.15
N VAL A 81 13.70 13.51 1.30
CA VAL A 81 12.70 13.61 2.38
C VAL A 81 13.27 13.14 3.71
N PHE A 82 14.04 12.05 3.72
CA PHE A 82 14.60 11.47 4.94
C PHE A 82 16.07 11.86 5.13
N THR A 83 16.31 13.15 5.29
CA THR A 83 17.62 13.65 5.70
C THR A 83 17.98 13.13 7.10
N ARG A 84 19.28 13.22 7.48
CA ARG A 84 19.73 12.82 8.83
C ARG A 84 18.94 13.55 9.93
N ASP A 85 18.65 14.84 9.73
CA ASP A 85 17.84 15.63 10.68
C ASP A 85 16.38 15.16 10.73
N ALA A 86 15.77 14.83 9.60
CA ALA A 86 14.41 14.28 9.54
C ALA A 86 14.33 12.93 10.25
N LEU A 87 15.27 12.02 9.96
CA LEU A 87 15.32 10.68 10.59
C LEU A 87 15.52 10.80 12.11
N SER A 88 16.33 11.74 12.60
CA SER A 88 16.53 11.95 14.05
C SER A 88 15.28 12.42 14.79
N LYS A 89 14.30 12.97 14.07
CA LYS A 89 13.01 13.44 14.62
C LYS A 89 11.91 12.38 14.59
N ILE A 90 12.13 11.30 13.83
CA ILE A 90 11.24 10.14 13.82
C ILE A 90 11.58 9.30 15.05
N HIS A 91 10.57 8.97 15.84
CA HIS A 91 10.77 8.06 16.97
C HIS A 91 11.06 6.66 16.46
N GLU A 92 11.93 5.94 17.13
CA GLU A 92 12.02 4.51 17.02
C GLU A 92 10.76 3.86 17.60
N GLY A 93 10.46 2.64 17.16
CA GLY A 93 9.29 1.89 17.61
C GLY A 93 9.39 0.42 17.22
N THR A 94 8.33 -0.31 17.50
CA THR A 94 8.26 -1.76 17.21
C THR A 94 7.58 -2.08 15.88
N MET A 95 6.88 -1.11 15.29
CA MET A 95 6.25 -1.26 13.98
C MET A 95 6.46 0.00 13.14
N ALA A 96 6.60 -0.19 11.84
CA ALA A 96 6.57 0.92 10.89
C ALA A 96 5.88 0.53 9.59
N VAL A 97 5.29 1.53 8.93
CA VAL A 97 4.75 1.45 7.58
C VAL A 97 5.40 2.53 6.74
N GLY A 98 5.90 2.15 5.57
CA GLY A 98 6.54 3.02 4.60
C GLY A 98 5.84 3.01 3.25
N HIS A 99 5.99 4.10 2.50
CA HIS A 99 5.41 4.25 1.17
C HIS A 99 6.29 5.12 0.27
N CYS A 100 6.43 4.70 -1.00
CA CYS A 100 6.92 5.51 -2.12
C CYS A 100 5.77 5.68 -3.12
N ARG A 101 5.43 6.94 -3.44
CA ARG A 101 4.29 7.25 -4.31
C ARG A 101 4.73 7.56 -5.72
N TYR A 102 4.01 6.95 -6.67
CA TYR A 102 3.93 7.40 -8.05
C TYR A 102 2.57 8.07 -8.29
N GLY A 103 2.55 9.25 -8.91
CA GLY A 103 1.34 10.05 -9.08
C GLY A 103 0.46 9.56 -10.24
N THR A 104 -0.34 8.51 -10.02
CA THR A 104 -1.30 8.01 -11.01
C THR A 104 -2.65 8.72 -10.93
N THR A 105 -3.08 9.08 -9.74
CA THR A 105 -4.37 9.75 -9.48
C THR A 105 -4.21 10.86 -8.46
N GLY A 106 -4.87 11.99 -8.71
CA GLY A 106 -4.85 13.15 -7.83
C GLY A 106 -3.77 14.18 -8.17
N MET A 107 -3.91 15.38 -7.59
CA MET A 107 -2.94 16.46 -7.76
C MET A 107 -1.62 16.13 -7.06
N HIS A 108 -0.51 16.65 -7.58
CA HIS A 108 0.80 16.64 -6.92
C HIS A 108 0.74 17.49 -5.64
N SER A 109 0.19 16.91 -4.57
CA SER A 109 0.02 17.59 -3.30
C SER A 109 0.62 16.73 -2.18
N ARG A 110 1.31 17.39 -1.25
CA ARG A 110 1.80 16.77 -0.02
C ARG A 110 0.69 16.06 0.78
N SER A 111 -0.57 16.51 0.64
CA SER A 111 -1.72 15.85 1.27
C SER A 111 -1.94 14.42 0.77
N ASN A 112 -1.52 14.12 -0.47
CA ASN A 112 -1.61 12.79 -1.08
C ASN A 112 -0.43 11.87 -0.71
N ALA A 113 0.62 12.41 -0.06
CA ALA A 113 1.73 11.58 0.39
C ALA A 113 1.25 10.57 1.43
N GLN A 114 1.71 9.35 1.29
CA GLN A 114 1.38 8.23 2.16
C GLN A 114 2.60 7.82 3.03
N PRO A 115 2.40 7.05 4.14
CA PRO A 115 1.14 6.49 4.61
C PRO A 115 0.16 7.55 5.11
N LEU A 116 -1.14 7.26 5.02
CA LEU A 116 -2.16 8.04 5.71
C LEU A 116 -2.16 7.63 7.19
N LEU A 117 -2.04 8.63 8.07
CA LEU A 117 -2.23 8.46 9.51
C LEU A 117 -3.54 9.11 9.90
N ILE A 118 -4.45 8.32 10.44
CA ILE A 118 -5.76 8.78 10.88
C ILE A 118 -6.03 8.36 12.33
N ASN A 119 -6.78 9.19 13.04
CA ASN A 119 -7.26 8.90 14.38
C ASN A 119 -8.78 8.71 14.33
N HIS A 120 -9.26 7.66 14.93
CA HIS A 120 -10.69 7.36 15.04
C HIS A 120 -11.02 6.84 16.43
N GLN A 121 -12.30 6.63 16.72
CA GLN A 121 -12.78 6.26 18.05
C GLN A 121 -12.11 5.00 18.66
N LYS A 122 -11.62 4.08 17.82
CA LYS A 122 -10.96 2.82 18.25
C LYS A 122 -9.43 2.91 18.27
N GLY A 123 -8.85 4.10 18.11
CA GLY A 123 -7.41 4.34 18.11
C GLY A 123 -6.87 4.91 16.80
N ALA A 124 -5.56 4.95 16.68
CA ALA A 124 -4.88 5.38 15.47
C ALA A 124 -4.77 4.25 14.44
N MET A 125 -4.71 4.59 13.16
CA MET A 125 -4.44 3.68 12.06
C MET A 125 -3.53 4.36 11.03
N ALA A 126 -2.49 3.66 10.59
CA ALA A 126 -1.71 4.06 9.43
C ALA A 126 -2.00 3.12 8.26
N LEU A 127 -2.10 3.67 7.06
CA LEU A 127 -2.45 2.94 5.83
C LEU A 127 -1.52 3.35 4.69
N ALA A 128 -0.86 2.36 4.08
CA ALA A 128 -0.16 2.48 2.80
C ALA A 128 -0.87 1.65 1.73
N HIS A 129 -1.03 2.22 0.55
CA HIS A 129 -1.77 1.64 -0.57
C HIS A 129 -0.95 1.72 -1.85
N ASN A 130 -0.75 0.59 -2.49
CA ASN A 130 -0.28 0.49 -3.87
C ASN A 130 -1.42 0.00 -4.75
N GLY A 131 -1.83 0.81 -5.71
CA GLY A 131 -2.86 0.47 -6.67
C GLY A 131 -3.88 1.59 -6.91
N ASN A 132 -4.99 1.21 -7.53
CA ASN A 132 -6.10 2.11 -7.83
C ASN A 132 -7.44 1.39 -7.68
N LEU A 133 -8.41 2.08 -7.10
CA LEU A 133 -9.80 1.62 -7.01
C LEU A 133 -10.59 2.06 -8.24
N THR A 134 -11.31 1.13 -8.84
CA THR A 134 -12.21 1.43 -9.96
C THR A 134 -13.52 2.07 -9.52
N ASN A 135 -13.93 1.89 -8.25
CA ASN A 135 -15.13 2.48 -7.69
C ASN A 135 -14.87 3.60 -6.66
N ALA A 136 -13.66 4.20 -6.68
CA ALA A 136 -13.27 5.26 -5.74
C ALA A 136 -14.21 6.46 -5.77
N ALA A 137 -14.58 6.93 -6.97
CA ALA A 137 -15.44 8.10 -7.14
C ALA A 137 -16.85 7.87 -6.58
N GLU A 138 -17.44 6.69 -6.84
CA GLU A 138 -18.76 6.31 -6.32
C GLU A 138 -18.75 6.22 -4.79
N LEU A 139 -17.75 5.54 -4.23
CA LEU A 139 -17.62 5.42 -2.78
C LEU A 139 -17.38 6.76 -2.10
N ARG A 140 -16.57 7.63 -2.71
CA ARG A 140 -16.32 8.99 -2.22
C ARG A 140 -17.60 9.80 -2.17
N GLU A 141 -18.38 9.81 -3.25
CA GLU A 141 -19.67 10.51 -3.29
C GLU A 141 -20.65 10.02 -2.19
N GLN A 142 -20.70 8.69 -1.99
CA GLN A 142 -21.54 8.11 -0.92
C GLN A 142 -21.08 8.54 0.47
N LEU A 143 -19.76 8.56 0.71
CA LEU A 143 -19.17 8.97 1.98
C LEU A 143 -19.42 10.47 2.24
N GLU A 144 -19.26 11.34 1.25
CA GLU A 144 -19.50 12.78 1.34
C GLU A 144 -20.98 13.09 1.64
N LYS A 145 -21.92 12.37 1.01
CA LYS A 145 -23.35 12.46 1.32
C LYS A 145 -23.67 12.06 2.77
N ASN A 146 -22.85 11.22 3.38
CA ASN A 146 -22.96 10.82 4.77
C ASN A 146 -22.10 11.68 5.73
N GLY A 147 -21.59 12.82 5.26
CA GLY A 147 -20.85 13.79 6.07
C GLY A 147 -19.35 13.55 6.20
N ALA A 148 -18.75 12.66 5.40
CA ALA A 148 -17.29 12.52 5.38
C ALA A 148 -16.63 13.78 4.79
N ILE A 149 -15.56 14.22 5.41
CA ILE A 149 -14.74 15.36 4.97
C ILE A 149 -13.39 14.83 4.52
N PHE A 150 -13.09 14.97 3.24
CA PHE A 150 -11.84 14.51 2.65
C PHE A 150 -10.77 15.61 2.69
N HIS A 151 -9.54 15.23 2.99
CA HIS A 151 -8.38 16.11 3.08
C HIS A 151 -7.43 15.94 1.90
N CYS A 152 -7.57 14.84 1.15
CA CYS A 152 -6.78 14.57 -0.03
C CYS A 152 -7.66 14.06 -1.19
N THR A 153 -7.07 13.98 -2.39
CA THR A 153 -7.76 13.50 -3.59
C THR A 153 -7.50 12.02 -3.86
N SER A 154 -6.68 11.36 -3.02
CA SER A 154 -6.32 9.95 -3.18
C SER A 154 -7.49 9.03 -2.82
N ASP A 155 -7.62 7.94 -3.54
CA ASP A 155 -8.51 6.83 -3.21
C ASP A 155 -8.13 6.10 -1.91
N THR A 156 -6.88 6.24 -1.47
CA THR A 156 -6.41 5.72 -0.18
C THR A 156 -7.24 6.27 1.00
N GLU A 157 -7.67 7.54 0.94
CA GLU A 157 -8.53 8.11 1.99
C GLU A 157 -9.93 7.49 1.97
N VAL A 158 -10.44 7.13 0.79
CA VAL A 158 -11.70 6.36 0.66
C VAL A 158 -11.56 5.00 1.35
N ILE A 159 -10.47 4.28 1.09
CA ILE A 159 -10.18 2.99 1.76
C ILE A 159 -10.15 3.18 3.28
N ALA A 160 -9.48 4.22 3.76
CA ALA A 160 -9.37 4.51 5.19
C ALA A 160 -10.74 4.76 5.84
N TYR A 161 -11.63 5.50 5.16
CA TYR A 161 -13.01 5.70 5.63
C TYR A 161 -13.80 4.39 5.70
N ILE A 162 -13.73 3.56 4.65
CA ILE A 162 -14.44 2.27 4.62
C ILE A 162 -13.94 1.35 5.74
N ILE A 163 -12.61 1.19 5.90
CA ILE A 163 -12.04 0.40 7.01
C ILE A 163 -12.51 0.95 8.36
N THR A 164 -12.52 2.27 8.55
CA THR A 164 -12.96 2.89 9.81
C THR A 164 -14.43 2.63 10.07
N GLN A 165 -15.31 2.77 9.06
CA GLN A 165 -16.73 2.47 9.21
C GLN A 165 -16.97 1.00 9.59
N GLU A 166 -16.27 0.08 8.91
CA GLU A 166 -16.36 -1.35 9.25
C GLU A 166 -15.78 -1.65 10.64
N ARG A 167 -14.71 -0.96 11.05
CA ARG A 167 -14.12 -1.10 12.39
C ARG A 167 -15.07 -0.68 13.51
N LEU A 168 -15.95 0.27 13.26
CA LEU A 168 -16.98 0.67 14.23
C LEU A 168 -18.09 -0.39 14.39
N LYS A 169 -18.33 -1.20 13.35
CA LYS A 169 -19.38 -2.24 13.34
C LYS A 169 -18.86 -3.59 13.88
N CYS A 170 -17.56 -3.87 13.77
CA CYS A 170 -16.97 -5.16 14.14
C CYS A 170 -15.97 -5.07 15.30
N GLY A 171 -15.65 -6.23 15.91
CA GLY A 171 -14.80 -6.33 17.10
C GLY A 171 -13.31 -6.12 16.82
N SER A 172 -12.82 -6.38 15.60
CA SER A 172 -11.39 -6.40 15.29
C SER A 172 -11.03 -5.65 14.01
N ILE A 173 -9.79 -5.21 13.87
CA ILE A 173 -9.32 -4.48 12.69
C ILE A 173 -9.18 -5.40 11.48
N GLU A 174 -8.78 -6.64 11.67
CA GLU A 174 -8.67 -7.63 10.61
C GLU A 174 -10.03 -7.93 9.97
N GLN A 175 -11.09 -8.04 10.79
CA GLN A 175 -12.44 -8.21 10.28
C GLN A 175 -12.91 -6.96 9.52
N ALA A 176 -12.53 -5.78 9.99
CA ALA A 176 -12.84 -4.52 9.28
C ALA A 176 -12.16 -4.46 7.91
N VAL A 177 -10.89 -4.89 7.82
CA VAL A 177 -10.18 -4.97 6.54
C VAL A 177 -10.83 -5.98 5.61
N LEU A 178 -11.17 -7.18 6.09
CA LEU A 178 -11.89 -8.20 5.29
C LEU A 178 -13.24 -7.69 4.78
N ASN A 179 -13.99 -6.99 5.62
CA ASN A 179 -15.27 -6.40 5.20
C ASN A 179 -15.05 -5.28 4.17
N ALA A 180 -14.05 -4.42 4.38
CA ALA A 180 -13.70 -3.36 3.44
C ALA A 180 -13.33 -3.92 2.07
N MET A 181 -12.59 -5.03 2.00
CA MET A 181 -12.22 -5.71 0.76
C MET A 181 -13.43 -6.21 -0.05
N GLN A 182 -14.60 -6.42 0.58
CA GLN A 182 -15.83 -6.76 -0.14
C GLN A 182 -16.50 -5.54 -0.80
N VAL A 183 -16.16 -4.34 -0.34
CA VAL A 183 -16.75 -3.07 -0.80
C VAL A 183 -15.88 -2.40 -1.85
N ILE A 184 -14.57 -2.34 -1.62
CA ILE A 184 -13.62 -1.71 -2.53
C ILE A 184 -13.35 -2.62 -3.74
N LYS A 185 -13.29 -2.02 -4.94
CA LYS A 185 -13.04 -2.74 -6.21
C LYS A 185 -11.85 -2.13 -6.90
N GLY A 186 -10.97 -2.98 -7.43
CA GLY A 186 -9.79 -2.54 -8.17
C GLY A 186 -8.58 -3.43 -7.90
N ALA A 187 -7.42 -2.95 -8.34
CA ALA A 187 -6.14 -3.59 -8.11
C ALA A 187 -5.46 -2.91 -6.93
N TYR A 188 -5.15 -3.63 -5.85
CA TYR A 188 -4.50 -3.05 -4.68
C TYR A 188 -3.68 -4.04 -3.86
N SER A 189 -2.64 -3.51 -3.22
CA SER A 189 -2.03 -4.11 -2.04
C SER A 189 -1.98 -3.05 -0.93
N LEU A 190 -2.33 -3.46 0.29
CA LEU A 190 -2.42 -2.57 1.44
C LEU A 190 -1.50 -3.06 2.57
N VAL A 191 -0.87 -2.11 3.25
CA VAL A 191 -0.25 -2.34 4.55
C VAL A 191 -0.92 -1.41 5.55
N VAL A 192 -1.56 -2.02 6.55
CA VAL A 192 -2.34 -1.32 7.58
C VAL A 192 -1.68 -1.57 8.94
N MET A 193 -1.44 -0.52 9.70
CA MET A 193 -0.90 -0.61 11.06
C MET A 193 -1.91 -0.03 12.05
N SER A 194 -2.23 -0.81 13.05
CA SER A 194 -2.98 -0.39 14.24
C SER A 194 -2.02 -0.28 15.44
N PRO A 195 -2.47 0.16 16.62
CA PRO A 195 -1.59 0.22 17.79
C PRO A 195 -0.88 -1.09 18.15
N THR A 196 -1.46 -2.25 17.82
CA THR A 196 -0.93 -3.56 18.24
C THR A 196 -0.77 -4.57 17.09
N LYS A 197 -1.15 -4.22 15.87
CA LYS A 197 -1.17 -5.16 14.73
C LYS A 197 -0.62 -4.52 13.47
N LEU A 198 0.17 -5.29 12.73
CA LEU A 198 0.53 -5.00 11.36
C LEU A 198 -0.24 -5.95 10.44
N ILE A 199 -0.90 -5.41 9.42
CA ILE A 199 -1.77 -6.15 8.51
C ILE A 199 -1.33 -5.89 7.09
N ALA A 200 -1.17 -6.96 6.32
CA ALA A 200 -0.91 -6.88 4.88
C ALA A 200 -2.05 -7.58 4.13
N CYS A 201 -2.61 -6.96 3.10
CA CYS A 201 -3.61 -7.63 2.28
C CYS A 201 -3.43 -7.33 0.79
N ARG A 202 -3.90 -8.26 -0.03
CA ARG A 202 -3.81 -8.21 -1.48
C ARG A 202 -5.20 -8.33 -2.09
N ASP A 203 -5.43 -7.63 -3.20
CA ASP A 203 -6.72 -7.64 -3.89
C ASP A 203 -7.19 -9.06 -4.25
N PRO A 204 -8.51 -9.29 -4.46
CA PRO A 204 -9.07 -10.61 -4.71
C PRO A 204 -8.51 -11.35 -5.92
N HIS A 205 -7.86 -10.64 -6.84
CA HIS A 205 -7.27 -11.20 -8.06
C HIS A 205 -5.74 -11.24 -8.04
N GLY A 206 -5.10 -10.60 -7.04
CA GLY A 206 -3.66 -10.56 -6.89
C GLY A 206 -2.95 -9.73 -7.95
N PHE A 207 -3.55 -8.63 -8.41
CA PHE A 207 -2.95 -7.77 -9.43
C PHE A 207 -1.68 -7.07 -8.94
N ARG A 208 -1.72 -6.52 -7.71
CA ARG A 208 -0.58 -5.80 -7.17
C ARG A 208 0.34 -6.74 -6.39
N PRO A 209 1.67 -6.64 -6.57
CA PRO A 209 2.61 -7.49 -5.86
C PRO A 209 2.64 -7.14 -4.37
N LEU A 210 2.79 -8.16 -3.55
CA LEU A 210 3.04 -8.03 -2.12
C LEU A 210 3.68 -9.33 -1.61
N CYS A 211 4.84 -9.24 -0.99
CA CYS A 211 5.56 -10.38 -0.44
C CYS A 211 5.80 -10.21 1.06
N MET A 212 6.08 -11.33 1.70
CA MET A 212 6.43 -11.43 3.11
C MET A 212 7.85 -11.97 3.25
N GLY A 213 8.61 -11.38 4.16
CA GLY A 213 9.93 -11.83 4.58
C GLY A 213 10.10 -11.83 6.10
N ARG A 214 11.26 -12.29 6.56
CA ARG A 214 11.64 -12.32 7.98
C ARG A 214 13.08 -11.85 8.21
N ILE A 215 13.28 -11.18 9.35
CA ILE A 215 14.59 -10.92 9.93
C ILE A 215 14.59 -11.57 11.32
N GLY A 216 15.13 -12.80 11.43
CA GLY A 216 14.92 -13.60 12.64
C GLY A 216 13.44 -13.86 12.88
N ASP A 217 12.91 -13.40 14.01
CA ASP A 217 11.50 -13.53 14.37
C ASP A 217 10.63 -12.36 13.86
N ASP A 218 11.25 -11.27 13.41
CA ASP A 218 10.54 -10.11 12.88
C ASP A 218 9.89 -10.42 11.53
N VAL A 219 8.77 -9.77 11.25
CA VAL A 219 8.01 -9.94 10.02
C VAL A 219 8.03 -8.67 9.21
N VAL A 220 8.29 -8.81 7.91
CA VAL A 220 8.30 -7.69 6.96
C VAL A 220 7.41 -7.98 5.77
N PHE A 221 6.77 -6.93 5.26
CA PHE A 221 5.98 -6.94 4.03
C PHE A 221 6.52 -5.89 3.07
N ALA A 222 6.59 -6.22 1.79
CA ALA A 222 7.06 -5.31 0.76
C ALA A 222 6.39 -5.56 -0.59
N SER A 223 6.30 -4.53 -1.42
CA SER A 223 5.85 -4.69 -2.81
C SER A 223 6.77 -5.60 -3.62
N GLU A 224 8.09 -5.56 -3.35
CA GLU A 224 9.08 -6.36 -4.06
C GLU A 224 10.15 -6.91 -3.12
N SER A 225 10.75 -8.04 -3.51
CA SER A 225 11.80 -8.71 -2.74
C SER A 225 13.11 -7.91 -2.65
N CYS A 226 13.37 -6.99 -3.57
CA CYS A 226 14.55 -6.11 -3.48
C CYS A 226 14.57 -5.28 -2.19
N ALA A 227 13.38 -4.94 -1.64
CA ALA A 227 13.28 -4.27 -0.35
C ALA A 227 13.66 -5.19 0.81
N LEU A 228 13.36 -6.49 0.70
CA LEU A 228 13.77 -7.51 1.68
C LEU A 228 15.29 -7.68 1.66
N ASP A 229 15.86 -7.80 0.46
CA ASP A 229 17.32 -7.95 0.27
C ASP A 229 18.08 -6.75 0.86
N ALA A 230 17.58 -5.54 0.65
CA ALA A 230 18.21 -4.30 1.13
C ALA A 230 18.33 -4.22 2.66
N ILE A 231 17.47 -4.93 3.39
CA ILE A 231 17.46 -4.96 4.86
C ILE A 231 17.94 -6.30 5.44
N GLY A 232 18.43 -7.21 4.59
CA GLY A 232 18.89 -8.54 5.00
C GLY A 232 17.77 -9.47 5.46
N ALA A 233 16.54 -9.25 5.01
CA ALA A 233 15.41 -10.12 5.29
C ALA A 233 15.39 -11.32 4.34
N THR A 234 15.02 -12.48 4.86
CA THR A 234 14.82 -13.69 4.06
C THR A 234 13.39 -13.67 3.48
N PHE A 235 13.26 -13.81 2.17
CA PHE A 235 11.96 -14.00 1.51
C PHE A 235 11.29 -15.28 2.01
N VAL A 236 10.03 -15.20 2.37
CA VAL A 236 9.22 -16.35 2.80
C VAL A 236 8.25 -16.78 1.72
N ARG A 237 7.39 -15.87 1.26
CA ARG A 237 6.40 -16.12 0.21
C ARG A 237 5.73 -14.84 -0.28
N ASP A 238 5.04 -14.93 -1.38
CA ASP A 238 4.06 -13.92 -1.77
C ASP A 238 2.79 -14.01 -0.93
N ILE A 239 2.11 -12.87 -0.77
CA ILE A 239 0.76 -12.83 -0.23
C ILE A 239 -0.21 -13.29 -1.33
N GLU A 240 -1.10 -14.22 -1.03
CA GLU A 240 -2.03 -14.76 -2.00
C GLU A 240 -3.11 -13.74 -2.40
N ALA A 241 -3.77 -13.98 -3.54
CA ALA A 241 -4.93 -13.21 -3.95
C ALA A 241 -6.05 -13.29 -2.89
N GLY A 242 -6.57 -12.13 -2.47
CA GLY A 242 -7.61 -12.02 -1.45
C GLY A 242 -7.18 -12.43 -0.05
N GLU A 243 -5.88 -12.54 0.21
CA GLU A 243 -5.36 -12.87 1.52
C GLU A 243 -5.17 -11.62 2.38
N VAL A 244 -5.47 -11.77 3.66
CA VAL A 244 -5.18 -10.81 4.74
C VAL A 244 -4.28 -11.50 5.75
N VAL A 245 -3.03 -11.05 5.86
CA VAL A 245 -2.07 -11.54 6.85
C VAL A 245 -1.99 -10.52 7.99
N VAL A 246 -2.14 -11.01 9.20
CA VAL A 246 -2.10 -10.21 10.43
C VAL A 246 -0.94 -10.66 11.29
N VAL A 247 -0.14 -9.72 11.75
CA VAL A 247 0.97 -9.97 12.68
C VAL A 247 0.68 -9.21 13.97
N ASN A 248 0.77 -9.92 15.07
CA ASN A 248 0.60 -9.40 16.43
C ASN A 248 1.48 -10.19 17.42
N GLU A 249 1.33 -9.93 18.73
CA GLU A 249 2.06 -10.64 19.78
C GLU A 249 1.80 -12.15 19.81
N GLU A 250 0.65 -12.61 19.31
CA GLU A 250 0.28 -14.04 19.25
C GLU A 250 0.93 -14.73 18.04
N GLY A 251 1.51 -13.96 17.12
CA GLY A 251 2.19 -14.45 15.90
C GLY A 251 1.53 -14.00 14.60
N ILE A 252 1.61 -14.86 13.58
CA ILE A 252 1.10 -14.60 12.24
C ILE A 252 -0.19 -15.36 12.03
N HIS A 253 -1.24 -14.65 11.62
CA HIS A 253 -2.54 -15.21 11.28
C HIS A 253 -2.89 -14.85 9.85
N SER A 254 -3.45 -15.79 9.09
CA SER A 254 -3.88 -15.58 7.72
C SER A 254 -5.38 -15.82 7.59
N TYR A 255 -6.04 -14.91 6.87
CA TYR A 255 -7.46 -14.98 6.54
C TYR A 255 -7.61 -14.83 5.03
N LYS A 256 -8.57 -15.52 4.43
CA LYS A 256 -8.80 -15.45 3.00
C LYS A 256 -10.22 -14.98 2.69
N MET A 257 -10.31 -14.04 1.77
CA MET A 257 -11.61 -13.56 1.29
C MET A 257 -12.30 -14.66 0.48
N PRO A 258 -13.59 -14.95 0.73
CA PRO A 258 -14.34 -15.91 -0.07
C PRO A 258 -14.39 -15.51 -1.55
N GLY A 259 -14.16 -16.47 -2.45
CA GLY A 259 -14.24 -16.25 -3.90
C GLY A 259 -13.02 -15.57 -4.52
N ALA A 260 -11.96 -15.34 -3.76
CA ALA A 260 -10.70 -14.83 -4.31
C ALA A 260 -10.08 -15.87 -5.27
N CYS A 261 -9.62 -15.42 -6.43
CA CYS A 261 -8.93 -16.25 -7.41
C CYS A 261 -7.77 -15.47 -8.04
N HIS A 262 -6.63 -16.13 -8.19
CA HIS A 262 -5.49 -15.57 -8.90
C HIS A 262 -5.78 -15.53 -10.42
N LEU A 263 -5.72 -14.33 -11.02
CA LEU A 263 -5.79 -14.19 -12.47
C LEU A 263 -4.42 -14.49 -13.08
N SER A 264 -4.36 -15.51 -13.94
CA SER A 264 -3.16 -15.81 -14.70
C SER A 264 -3.07 -14.90 -15.92
N LEU A 265 -1.93 -14.19 -16.08
CA LEU A 265 -1.67 -13.39 -17.28
C LEU A 265 -1.70 -14.21 -18.57
N ILE A 266 -1.38 -15.50 -18.53
CA ILE A 266 -1.45 -16.41 -19.67
C ILE A 266 -2.89 -16.53 -20.19
N HIS A 267 -3.88 -16.56 -19.29
CA HIS A 267 -5.30 -16.62 -19.66
C HIS A 267 -5.85 -15.28 -20.16
N ILE A 268 -5.20 -14.18 -19.85
CA ILE A 268 -5.61 -12.83 -20.26
C ILE A 268 -4.95 -12.44 -21.58
N SER A 269 -3.67 -12.74 -21.75
CA SER A 269 -2.85 -12.31 -22.89
C SER A 269 -2.86 -13.28 -24.08
N GLU A 270 -3.23 -14.55 -23.88
CA GLU A 270 -3.42 -15.52 -24.95
C GLU A 270 -4.82 -16.16 -24.85
N PRO A 271 -5.87 -15.47 -25.33
CA PRO A 271 -7.15 -16.13 -25.53
C PRO A 271 -6.97 -17.15 -26.65
N THR A 272 -6.83 -18.41 -26.26
CA THR A 272 -6.97 -19.62 -27.10
C THR A 272 -6.50 -19.43 -28.56
N ARG A 273 -5.24 -19.72 -28.86
CA ARG A 273 -4.90 -20.16 -30.21
C ARG A 273 -5.68 -21.46 -30.48
N PRO A 274 -6.63 -21.50 -31.42
CA PRO A 274 -7.14 -22.74 -31.88
C PRO A 274 -5.97 -23.51 -32.54
N TYR A 275 -5.72 -24.71 -32.09
CA TYR A 275 -4.80 -25.67 -32.72
C TYR A 275 -5.29 -26.00 -34.11
#